data_094483d1ab8d4ed9ec2694a1576cc735
#
_entry.id   094483d1ab8d4ed9ec2694a1576cc735
#
_cell.length_a   1.000
_cell.length_b   1.000
_cell.length_c   1.000
_cell.angle_alpha   90.00
_cell.angle_beta   90.00
_cell.angle_gamma   90.00
#
_symmetry.space_group_name_H-M   'P 1'
#
loop_
_entity.id
_entity.type
_entity.pdbx_description
1 polymer ?
#
loop_
_entity_poly.entity_id
_entity_poly.type
_entity_poly.pdbx_seq_one_letter_code
_entity_poly.pdbx_strand_id
1 'polypeptide(L)'
;MTKDYSYVLTARHVVVEEADRNTVTDQNGIAIEALDVLIFPKIGEEEPLDCAILKVTHQPWLSQRSCVASHLPHEANLTLVGLPGTERDSSTPIKHWNGHSASVANELITLALDGIPGKDVIQGMSGGGVYHVKNGYPYLVGVEFEMEATRLDQQFGRVDCYSLVRYNELIGLSASAPMIPAYMECFSEIRDMIFAFNVIDPTNVQHLKVALSDFAASLIASGMPPPYEIKTQYDSQLLINNKTPSELELRELWIAYLEFIVISALMDNAGIADNEYISGLEKKRRLLYTSDGSNWIGRLDEILRIARRLLDKNGTIVVASPDAAAKPFPPDFVLSNVINNIATVPGQGPFSIDEVENSIFSSFKLTHLEGLRRSCVIDSEHEYRGLRPGKEQLQMFRDKLNEIIT
;
A
#
# COMPACT_ATOMS: atom_id res chain seq x y z
N MET A 1 -6.53 -17.11 -8.18
CA MET A 1 -6.99 -16.12 -7.19
C MET A 1 -8.46 -15.91 -7.39
N THR A 2 -9.22 -16.09 -6.37
CA THR A 2 -10.66 -15.96 -6.41
C THR A 2 -11.01 -14.54 -6.04
N LYS A 3 -11.45 -13.76 -7.02
CA LYS A 3 -12.17 -12.51 -6.78
C LYS A 3 -13.63 -12.84 -6.43
N ASP A 4 -13.80 -13.71 -5.40
CA ASP A 4 -15.11 -14.29 -5.16
C ASP A 4 -15.93 -13.43 -4.21
N TYR A 5 -15.28 -12.69 -3.30
CA TYR A 5 -15.99 -11.91 -2.29
C TYR A 5 -15.13 -10.78 -1.69
N SER A 6 -15.81 -9.83 -1.04
CA SER A 6 -15.22 -8.82 -0.16
C SER A 6 -15.72 -9.03 1.27
N TYR A 7 -15.02 -8.48 2.26
CA TYR A 7 -15.40 -8.53 3.66
C TYR A 7 -16.05 -7.23 4.13
N VAL A 8 -17.13 -7.34 4.90
CA VAL A 8 -17.67 -6.26 5.72
C VAL A 8 -17.48 -6.64 7.18
N LEU A 9 -16.66 -5.87 7.88
CA LEU A 9 -16.36 -6.08 9.30
C LEU A 9 -17.41 -5.35 10.14
N THR A 10 -17.94 -6.00 11.17
CA THR A 10 -19.01 -5.44 12.01
C THR A 10 -19.03 -6.07 13.40
N ALA A 11 -19.92 -5.59 14.27
CA ALA A 11 -20.23 -6.24 15.53
C ALA A 11 -21.24 -7.39 15.31
N ARG A 12 -21.15 -8.46 16.11
CA ARG A 12 -22.01 -9.64 15.97
C ARG A 12 -23.49 -9.33 16.19
N HIS A 13 -23.80 -8.50 17.19
CA HIS A 13 -25.20 -8.15 17.50
C HIS A 13 -25.90 -7.34 16.38
N VAL A 14 -25.14 -6.83 15.39
CA VAL A 14 -25.67 -6.09 14.23
C VAL A 14 -26.16 -7.01 13.12
N VAL A 15 -25.68 -8.26 13.08
CA VAL A 15 -25.97 -9.21 12.00
C VAL A 15 -26.85 -10.38 12.49
N VAL A 16 -27.54 -10.99 11.54
CA VAL A 16 -28.21 -12.28 11.73
C VAL A 16 -27.43 -13.38 11.02
N GLU A 17 -27.52 -14.62 11.52
CA GLU A 17 -26.67 -15.72 11.02
C GLU A 17 -27.01 -16.14 9.58
N GLU A 18 -28.27 -15.94 9.16
CA GLU A 18 -28.65 -16.17 7.77
C GLU A 18 -28.19 -15.00 6.87
N ALA A 19 -27.31 -15.30 5.92
CA ALA A 19 -26.67 -14.27 5.08
C ALA A 19 -27.69 -13.43 4.31
N ASP A 20 -28.71 -14.06 3.72
CA ASP A 20 -29.73 -13.43 2.90
C ASP A 20 -30.69 -12.49 3.66
N ARG A 21 -30.65 -12.53 4.99
CA ARG A 21 -31.43 -11.65 5.87
C ARG A 21 -30.67 -10.38 6.27
N ASN A 22 -29.42 -10.26 5.91
CA ASN A 22 -28.61 -9.08 6.16
C ASN A 22 -28.71 -8.12 4.97
N THR A 23 -29.03 -6.85 5.22
CA THR A 23 -29.06 -5.82 4.20
C THR A 23 -27.72 -5.07 4.21
N VAL A 24 -26.97 -5.18 3.12
CA VAL A 24 -25.73 -4.45 2.91
C VAL A 24 -25.90 -3.50 1.73
N THR A 25 -25.47 -2.26 1.87
CA THR A 25 -25.50 -1.27 0.79
C THR A 25 -24.15 -0.57 0.69
N ASP A 26 -23.80 -0.13 -0.52
CA ASP A 26 -22.68 0.76 -0.72
C ASP A 26 -23.01 2.19 -0.27
N GLN A 27 -22.05 3.10 -0.44
CA GLN A 27 -22.17 4.52 -0.11
C GLN A 27 -23.25 5.26 -0.93
N ASN A 28 -23.71 4.68 -2.03
CA ASN A 28 -24.77 5.22 -2.89
C ASN A 28 -26.14 4.59 -2.61
N GLY A 29 -26.23 3.70 -1.61
CA GLY A 29 -27.42 2.96 -1.28
C GLY A 29 -27.70 1.77 -2.22
N ILE A 30 -26.75 1.38 -3.06
CA ILE A 30 -26.91 0.22 -3.94
C ILE A 30 -26.71 -1.05 -3.11
N ALA A 31 -27.70 -1.97 -3.21
CA ALA A 31 -27.64 -3.23 -2.48
C ALA A 31 -26.47 -4.11 -2.94
N ILE A 32 -25.77 -4.68 -1.97
CA ILE A 32 -24.68 -5.63 -2.14
C ILE A 32 -25.15 -6.97 -1.56
N GLU A 33 -25.03 -8.03 -2.33
CA GLU A 33 -25.45 -9.37 -1.91
C GLU A 33 -24.53 -9.90 -0.81
N ALA A 34 -25.11 -10.32 0.32
CA ALA A 34 -24.42 -11.03 1.37
C ALA A 34 -24.38 -12.53 1.04
N LEU A 35 -23.18 -13.10 1.03
CA LEU A 35 -22.90 -14.48 0.62
C LEU A 35 -22.79 -15.42 1.82
N ASP A 36 -22.22 -14.94 2.93
CA ASP A 36 -21.90 -15.75 4.11
C ASP A 36 -21.73 -14.85 5.34
N VAL A 37 -21.91 -15.42 6.55
CA VAL A 37 -21.71 -14.75 7.82
C VAL A 37 -20.71 -15.54 8.65
N LEU A 38 -19.59 -14.91 9.00
CA LEU A 38 -18.59 -15.49 9.87
C LEU A 38 -18.75 -14.93 11.28
N ILE A 39 -18.88 -15.81 12.26
CA ILE A 39 -18.98 -15.49 13.69
C ILE A 39 -18.11 -16.45 14.49
N PHE A 40 -17.63 -16.00 15.65
CA PHE A 40 -16.93 -16.90 16.56
C PHE A 40 -17.89 -18.00 17.08
N PRO A 41 -17.42 -19.25 17.13
CA PRO A 41 -18.22 -20.34 17.68
C PRO A 41 -18.42 -20.13 19.19
N LYS A 42 -19.61 -20.49 19.69
CA LYS A 42 -19.86 -20.53 21.14
C LYS A 42 -19.06 -21.66 21.76
N ILE A 43 -18.23 -21.34 22.75
CA ILE A 43 -17.39 -22.31 23.48
C ILE A 43 -17.93 -22.45 24.92
N GLY A 44 -18.58 -23.56 25.19
CA GLY A 44 -19.18 -23.81 26.52
C GLY A 44 -20.32 -22.84 26.87
N GLU A 45 -20.27 -22.26 28.08
CA GLU A 45 -21.26 -21.28 28.56
C GLU A 45 -20.85 -19.83 28.28
N GLU A 46 -19.64 -19.59 27.78
CA GLU A 46 -19.13 -18.24 27.48
C GLU A 46 -19.86 -17.67 26.26
N GLU A 47 -20.29 -16.40 26.37
CA GLU A 47 -20.82 -15.68 25.21
C GLU A 47 -19.70 -15.47 24.20
N PRO A 48 -19.97 -15.72 22.89
CA PRO A 48 -19.00 -15.49 21.85
C PRO A 48 -18.67 -14.00 21.74
N LEU A 49 -17.46 -13.71 21.26
CA LEU A 49 -17.02 -12.34 21.00
C LEU A 49 -17.99 -11.62 20.10
N ASP A 50 -18.28 -10.35 20.41
CA ASP A 50 -19.16 -9.49 19.64
C ASP A 50 -18.49 -8.96 18.36
N CYS A 51 -18.03 -9.88 17.53
CA CYS A 51 -17.27 -9.67 16.31
C CYS A 51 -17.85 -10.55 15.21
N ALA A 52 -18.15 -9.98 14.06
CA ALA A 52 -18.67 -10.69 12.90
C ALA A 52 -18.11 -10.15 11.59
N ILE A 53 -18.12 -10.99 10.57
CA ILE A 53 -17.77 -10.64 9.20
C ILE A 53 -18.89 -11.10 8.28
N LEU A 54 -19.37 -10.21 7.41
CA LEU A 54 -20.16 -10.59 6.25
C LEU A 54 -19.24 -10.76 5.04
N LYS A 55 -19.30 -11.90 4.37
CA LYS A 55 -18.80 -12.04 3.01
C LYS A 55 -19.84 -11.50 2.06
N VAL A 56 -19.46 -10.60 1.21
CA VAL A 56 -20.35 -10.00 0.20
C VAL A 56 -19.77 -10.21 -1.19
N THR A 57 -20.57 -10.05 -2.24
CA THR A 57 -20.09 -10.08 -3.61
C THR A 57 -18.89 -9.14 -3.77
N HIS A 58 -17.90 -9.58 -4.57
CA HIS A 58 -16.63 -8.86 -4.72
C HIS A 58 -16.81 -7.39 -5.12
N GLN A 59 -16.12 -6.50 -4.41
CA GLN A 59 -16.16 -5.05 -4.62
C GLN A 59 -14.79 -4.55 -5.13
N PRO A 60 -14.56 -4.52 -6.44
CA PRO A 60 -13.24 -4.24 -7.03
C PRO A 60 -12.74 -2.81 -6.77
N TRP A 61 -13.65 -1.87 -6.44
CA TRP A 61 -13.30 -0.48 -6.14
C TRP A 61 -12.74 -0.27 -4.73
N LEU A 62 -12.81 -1.30 -3.85
CA LEU A 62 -12.29 -1.18 -2.49
C LEU A 62 -10.77 -1.07 -2.49
N SER A 63 -10.28 -0.01 -1.89
CA SER A 63 -8.85 0.24 -1.66
C SER A 63 -8.56 0.54 -0.20
N GLN A 64 -9.37 -0.04 0.72
CA GLN A 64 -9.20 0.20 2.15
C GLN A 64 -7.84 -0.28 2.63
N ARG A 65 -7.12 0.62 3.29
CA ARG A 65 -5.85 0.32 3.96
C ARG A 65 -6.12 -0.11 5.38
N SER A 66 -5.28 -0.98 5.89
CA SER A 66 -5.37 -1.48 7.26
C SER A 66 -4.09 -1.18 8.04
N CYS A 67 -4.20 -1.08 9.36
CA CYS A 67 -3.07 -0.94 10.26
C CYS A 67 -3.32 -1.80 11.49
N VAL A 68 -2.36 -2.64 11.85
CA VAL A 68 -2.44 -3.42 13.08
C VAL A 68 -2.29 -2.53 14.31
N ALA A 69 -3.03 -2.82 15.36
CA ALA A 69 -3.08 -2.01 16.58
C ALA A 69 -1.68 -1.76 17.19
N SER A 70 -0.79 -2.75 17.15
CA SER A 70 0.58 -2.64 17.67
C SER A 70 1.45 -1.63 16.92
N HIS A 71 1.05 -1.17 15.74
CA HIS A 71 1.77 -0.15 14.97
C HIS A 71 1.22 1.27 15.19
N LEU A 72 0.17 1.42 16.00
CA LEU A 72 -0.32 2.73 16.37
C LEU A 72 0.69 3.45 17.27
N PRO A 73 0.94 4.74 17.06
CA PRO A 73 1.71 5.55 17.99
C PRO A 73 0.97 5.65 19.33
N HIS A 74 1.71 5.98 20.39
CA HIS A 74 1.11 6.29 21.69
C HIS A 74 0.14 7.48 21.55
N GLU A 75 -1.05 7.38 22.12
CA GLU A 75 -2.10 8.39 21.99
C GLU A 75 -2.43 8.74 20.52
N ALA A 76 -2.51 7.70 19.66
CA ALA A 76 -2.83 7.90 18.26
C ALA A 76 -4.15 8.65 18.10
N ASN A 77 -4.16 9.67 17.23
CA ASN A 77 -5.42 10.28 16.80
C ASN A 77 -6.21 9.27 15.97
N LEU A 78 -7.44 9.03 16.39
CA LEU A 78 -8.36 8.09 15.77
C LEU A 78 -9.67 8.76 15.42
N THR A 79 -10.35 8.24 14.41
CA THR A 79 -11.67 8.71 13.99
C THR A 79 -12.62 7.51 13.91
N LEU A 80 -13.70 7.56 14.67
CA LEU A 80 -14.81 6.63 14.55
C LEU A 80 -15.74 7.10 13.43
N VAL A 81 -16.13 6.20 12.53
CA VAL A 81 -17.06 6.47 11.41
C VAL A 81 -18.18 5.43 11.45
N GLY A 82 -19.43 5.89 11.49
CA GLY A 82 -20.57 4.99 11.54
C GLY A 82 -21.90 5.70 11.28
N LEU A 83 -23.00 4.98 11.48
CA LEU A 83 -24.38 5.45 11.27
C LEU A 83 -25.14 5.46 12.61
N PRO A 84 -25.11 6.57 13.35
CA PRO A 84 -25.88 6.64 14.60
C PRO A 84 -27.38 6.49 14.35
N GLY A 85 -28.06 5.82 15.27
CA GLY A 85 -29.47 5.49 15.10
C GLY A 85 -30.37 6.70 14.89
N THR A 86 -30.03 7.85 15.51
CA THR A 86 -30.75 9.11 15.40
C THR A 86 -30.61 9.82 14.05
N GLU A 87 -29.60 9.46 13.27
CA GLU A 87 -29.25 10.13 12.02
C GLU A 87 -29.50 9.30 10.76
N ARG A 88 -30.00 8.06 10.91
CA ARG A 88 -30.20 7.13 9.78
C ARG A 88 -31.04 7.68 8.64
N ASP A 89 -32.05 8.48 8.97
CA ASP A 89 -32.97 9.09 8.00
C ASP A 89 -32.55 10.51 7.57
N SER A 90 -31.37 10.98 8.03
CA SER A 90 -30.86 12.30 7.65
C SER A 90 -30.26 12.30 6.24
N SER A 91 -30.10 13.47 5.64
CA SER A 91 -29.43 13.63 4.35
C SER A 91 -27.95 13.30 4.39
N THR A 92 -27.34 13.23 5.58
CA THR A 92 -25.95 12.88 5.84
C THR A 92 -25.88 11.87 6.97
N PRO A 93 -26.30 10.60 6.75
CA PRO A 93 -26.45 9.63 7.83
C PRO A 93 -25.10 9.16 8.40
N ILE A 94 -24.05 9.18 7.61
CA ILE A 94 -22.71 8.80 8.07
C ILE A 94 -22.13 9.95 8.89
N LYS A 95 -21.76 9.65 10.13
CA LYS A 95 -21.11 10.61 11.04
C LYS A 95 -19.73 10.12 11.42
N HIS A 96 -18.89 11.06 11.83
CA HIS A 96 -17.57 10.77 12.33
C HIS A 96 -17.31 11.53 13.63
N TRP A 97 -16.57 10.89 14.54
CA TRP A 97 -16.09 11.49 15.78
C TRP A 97 -14.59 11.31 15.87
N ASN A 98 -13.90 12.40 16.11
CA ASN A 98 -12.48 12.35 16.39
C ASN A 98 -12.25 11.98 17.85
N GLY A 99 -11.06 11.49 18.14
CA GLY A 99 -10.62 11.13 19.47
C GLY A 99 -9.19 10.62 19.45
N HIS A 100 -8.80 9.97 20.52
CA HIS A 100 -7.46 9.39 20.64
C HIS A 100 -7.55 8.01 21.30
N SER A 101 -6.54 7.16 21.06
CA SER A 101 -6.43 5.88 21.73
C SER A 101 -6.15 6.08 23.22
N ALA A 102 -7.10 5.73 24.08
CA ALA A 102 -6.91 5.73 25.54
C ALA A 102 -6.16 4.47 26.01
N SER A 103 -6.38 3.36 25.32
CA SER A 103 -5.69 2.09 25.55
C SER A 103 -5.58 1.33 24.23
N VAL A 104 -4.44 0.68 24.03
CA VAL A 104 -4.21 -0.20 22.88
C VAL A 104 -3.62 -1.51 23.41
N ALA A 105 -4.44 -2.55 23.41
CA ALA A 105 -4.00 -3.94 23.53
C ALA A 105 -3.97 -4.58 22.14
N ASN A 106 -3.32 -5.75 22.02
CA ASN A 106 -3.22 -6.42 20.71
C ASN A 106 -4.59 -6.64 20.04
N GLU A 107 -5.61 -6.93 20.82
CA GLU A 107 -6.93 -7.38 20.37
C GLU A 107 -8.04 -6.33 20.58
N LEU A 108 -7.79 -5.37 21.47
CA LEU A 108 -8.76 -4.36 21.89
C LEU A 108 -8.17 -2.96 21.87
N ILE A 109 -8.92 -2.02 21.35
CA ILE A 109 -8.59 -0.60 21.34
C ILE A 109 -9.73 0.14 22.07
N THR A 110 -9.38 0.90 23.11
CA THR A 110 -10.32 1.84 23.72
C THR A 110 -10.08 3.23 23.16
N LEU A 111 -11.07 3.80 22.51
CA LEU A 111 -11.06 5.13 21.91
C LEU A 111 -11.78 6.12 22.83
N ALA A 112 -11.09 7.18 23.27
CA ALA A 112 -11.70 8.32 23.93
C ALA A 112 -12.12 9.36 22.89
N LEU A 113 -13.42 9.60 22.79
CA LEU A 113 -14.02 10.51 21.82
C LEU A 113 -13.96 11.97 22.32
N ASP A 114 -13.65 12.88 21.43
CA ASP A 114 -13.67 14.31 21.71
C ASP A 114 -15.10 14.78 22.01
N GLY A 115 -15.21 15.70 22.96
CA GLY A 115 -16.50 16.25 23.37
C GLY A 115 -17.34 15.35 24.26
N ILE A 116 -16.84 14.17 24.63
CA ILE A 116 -17.49 13.20 25.55
C ILE A 116 -18.96 12.99 25.18
N PRO A 117 -19.26 12.44 23.97
CA PRO A 117 -20.64 12.23 23.56
C PRO A 117 -21.34 11.22 24.47
N GLY A 118 -22.62 11.49 24.77
CA GLY A 118 -23.46 10.55 25.52
C GLY A 118 -23.83 9.31 24.70
N LYS A 119 -24.31 8.27 25.41
CA LYS A 119 -24.71 7.00 24.79
C LYS A 119 -25.78 7.18 23.70
N ASP A 120 -26.72 8.06 23.92
CA ASP A 120 -27.82 8.39 22.99
C ASP A 120 -27.32 8.94 21.65
N VAL A 121 -26.18 9.63 21.64
CA VAL A 121 -25.57 10.18 20.42
C VAL A 121 -24.84 9.13 19.60
N ILE A 122 -24.21 8.15 20.27
CA ILE A 122 -23.39 7.10 19.63
C ILE A 122 -24.21 5.83 19.34
N GLN A 123 -25.34 5.67 20.03
CA GLN A 123 -26.17 4.47 19.89
C GLN A 123 -26.49 4.15 18.42
N GLY A 124 -26.22 2.91 18.01
CA GLY A 124 -26.41 2.44 16.64
C GLY A 124 -25.18 2.59 15.75
N MET A 125 -24.04 3.01 16.29
CA MET A 125 -22.76 3.02 15.56
C MET A 125 -22.01 1.70 15.62
N SER A 126 -22.49 0.72 16.38
CA SER A 126 -21.85 -0.60 16.46
C SER A 126 -21.65 -1.20 15.08
N GLY A 127 -20.46 -1.69 14.82
CA GLY A 127 -20.00 -2.06 13.50
C GLY A 127 -19.29 -0.91 12.75
N GLY A 128 -19.25 0.29 13.33
CA GLY A 128 -18.53 1.44 12.77
C GLY A 128 -17.01 1.24 12.72
N GLY A 129 -16.39 1.69 11.65
CA GLY A 129 -14.95 1.58 11.48
C GLY A 129 -14.19 2.63 12.29
N VAL A 130 -13.06 2.23 12.88
CA VAL A 130 -12.12 3.13 13.56
C VAL A 130 -10.88 3.28 12.70
N TYR A 131 -10.53 4.53 12.41
CA TYR A 131 -9.48 4.87 11.45
C TYR A 131 -8.37 5.69 12.08
N HIS A 132 -7.13 5.38 11.73
CA HIS A 132 -5.97 6.22 11.94
C HIS A 132 -5.58 6.90 10.62
N VAL A 133 -5.52 8.25 10.61
CA VAL A 133 -5.12 8.99 9.41
C VAL A 133 -3.62 9.27 9.45
N LYS A 134 -2.89 8.72 8.48
CA LYS A 134 -1.45 8.94 8.33
C LYS A 134 -1.14 9.38 6.91
N ASN A 135 -0.41 10.49 6.76
CA ASN A 135 -0.04 11.07 5.45
C ASN A 135 -1.25 11.31 4.53
N GLY A 136 -2.40 11.72 5.10
CA GLY A 136 -3.63 11.97 4.35
C GLY A 136 -4.44 10.72 3.99
N TYR A 137 -4.01 9.53 4.41
CA TYR A 137 -4.70 8.26 4.12
C TYR A 137 -5.33 7.66 5.37
N PRO A 138 -6.61 7.24 5.30
CA PRO A 138 -7.27 6.54 6.39
C PRO A 138 -6.89 5.06 6.41
N TYR A 139 -6.40 4.60 7.54
CA TYR A 139 -6.12 3.20 7.82
C TYR A 139 -7.15 2.65 8.79
N LEU A 140 -7.86 1.61 8.41
CA LEU A 140 -8.75 0.89 9.32
C LEU A 140 -7.90 0.19 10.38
N VAL A 141 -8.19 0.45 11.64
CA VAL A 141 -7.46 -0.14 12.79
C VAL A 141 -8.31 -1.06 13.63
N GLY A 142 -9.63 -0.90 13.56
CA GLY A 142 -10.58 -1.71 14.31
C GLY A 142 -12.01 -1.36 13.98
N VAL A 143 -12.93 -2.04 14.66
CA VAL A 143 -14.39 -1.87 14.53
C VAL A 143 -15.00 -1.72 15.92
N GLU A 144 -15.81 -0.70 16.10
CA GLU A 144 -16.52 -0.41 17.33
C GLU A 144 -17.59 -1.46 17.58
N PHE A 145 -17.73 -1.92 18.82
CA PHE A 145 -18.76 -2.87 19.20
C PHE A 145 -19.58 -2.42 20.42
N GLU A 146 -19.00 -1.66 21.33
CA GLU A 146 -19.75 -1.14 22.47
C GLU A 146 -19.14 0.12 23.06
N MET A 147 -19.92 0.85 23.83
CA MET A 147 -19.47 1.96 24.65
C MET A 147 -18.91 1.43 25.97
N GLU A 148 -17.73 1.86 26.39
CA GLU A 148 -17.14 1.47 27.68
C GLU A 148 -18.11 1.85 28.81
N ALA A 149 -18.68 0.85 29.48
CA ALA A 149 -19.62 1.03 30.61
C ALA A 149 -18.98 0.61 31.91
N THR A 150 -18.31 1.52 32.59
CA THR A 150 -17.76 1.26 33.94
C THR A 150 -18.83 1.30 35.03
N ARG A 151 -19.94 2.04 34.82
CA ARG A 151 -21.18 2.08 35.65
C ARG A 151 -22.30 2.66 34.80
N LEU A 152 -23.56 2.30 35.16
CA LEU A 152 -24.76 2.77 34.46
C LEU A 152 -24.89 4.31 34.32
N ASP A 153 -24.21 5.08 35.17
CA ASP A 153 -24.37 6.52 35.28
C ASP A 153 -23.12 7.32 34.88
N GLN A 154 -22.02 6.68 34.47
CA GLN A 154 -20.77 7.36 34.12
C GLN A 154 -20.37 6.98 32.70
N GLN A 155 -20.66 7.89 31.76
CA GLN A 155 -20.26 7.80 30.37
C GLN A 155 -19.07 8.73 30.16
N PHE A 156 -17.87 8.16 29.93
CA PHE A 156 -16.65 8.93 29.73
C PHE A 156 -16.39 9.24 28.24
N GLY A 157 -17.37 9.03 27.35
CA GLY A 157 -17.19 9.19 25.91
C GLY A 157 -16.16 8.21 25.33
N ARG A 158 -16.01 7.04 25.95
CA ARG A 158 -15.11 6.00 25.47
C ARG A 158 -15.89 4.90 24.80
N VAL A 159 -15.33 4.38 23.72
CA VAL A 159 -15.85 3.23 22.98
C VAL A 159 -14.79 2.16 22.87
N ASP A 160 -15.20 0.91 22.95
CA ASP A 160 -14.36 -0.26 22.79
C ASP A 160 -14.49 -0.81 21.38
N CYS A 161 -13.35 -1.15 20.79
CA CYS A 161 -13.21 -1.56 19.42
C CYS A 161 -12.36 -2.82 19.36
N TYR A 162 -12.83 -3.86 18.66
CA TYR A 162 -11.95 -4.97 18.31
C TYR A 162 -10.96 -4.52 17.24
N SER A 163 -9.68 -4.84 17.48
CA SER A 163 -8.65 -4.62 16.47
C SER A 163 -8.77 -5.64 15.33
N LEU A 164 -8.10 -5.38 14.22
CA LEU A 164 -8.11 -6.28 13.06
C LEU A 164 -7.57 -7.68 13.37
N VAL A 165 -6.84 -7.86 14.48
CA VAL A 165 -6.35 -9.18 14.92
C VAL A 165 -7.52 -10.14 15.13
N ARG A 166 -8.61 -9.70 15.78
CA ARG A 166 -9.79 -10.54 16.02
C ARG A 166 -10.49 -10.93 14.72
N TYR A 167 -10.57 -10.02 13.76
CA TYR A 167 -11.15 -10.33 12.44
C TYR A 167 -10.28 -11.31 11.66
N ASN A 168 -8.96 -11.18 11.72
CA ASN A 168 -8.04 -12.12 11.09
C ASN A 168 -8.10 -13.52 11.73
N GLU A 169 -8.28 -13.62 13.05
CA GLU A 169 -8.52 -14.88 13.74
C GLU A 169 -9.80 -15.55 13.22
N LEU A 170 -10.90 -14.79 13.12
CA LEU A 170 -12.18 -15.29 12.61
C LEU A 170 -12.09 -15.78 11.17
N ILE A 171 -11.37 -15.05 10.31
CA ILE A 171 -11.05 -15.44 8.93
C ILE A 171 -10.29 -16.78 8.92
N GLY A 172 -9.27 -16.91 9.77
CA GLY A 172 -8.47 -18.15 9.88
C GLY A 172 -9.29 -19.34 10.36
N LEU A 173 -10.14 -19.17 11.38
CA LEU A 173 -11.05 -20.21 11.88
C LEU A 173 -12.04 -20.68 10.83
N SER A 174 -12.45 -19.78 9.94
CA SER A 174 -13.40 -20.08 8.86
C SER A 174 -12.74 -20.56 7.58
N ALA A 175 -11.43 -20.84 7.60
CA ALA A 175 -10.61 -21.23 6.43
C ALA A 175 -10.86 -20.33 5.21
N SER A 176 -11.05 -19.05 5.45
CA SER A 176 -11.33 -18.02 4.42
C SER A 176 -10.03 -17.33 3.98
N ALA A 177 -10.07 -16.69 2.81
CA ALA A 177 -8.90 -15.98 2.28
C ALA A 177 -8.46 -14.84 3.21
N PRO A 178 -7.16 -14.56 3.36
CA PRO A 178 -6.67 -13.44 4.17
C PRO A 178 -7.31 -12.11 3.74
N MET A 179 -7.56 -11.23 4.70
CA MET A 179 -8.06 -9.88 4.43
C MET A 179 -6.94 -9.02 3.86
N ILE A 180 -7.02 -8.74 2.56
CA ILE A 180 -6.09 -7.88 1.85
C ILE A 180 -6.85 -6.88 0.96
N PRO A 181 -6.34 -5.66 0.74
CA PRO A 181 -6.92 -4.74 -0.22
C PRO A 181 -6.94 -5.33 -1.63
N ALA A 182 -7.94 -4.98 -2.45
CA ALA A 182 -8.09 -5.51 -3.81
C ALA A 182 -6.82 -5.33 -4.67
N TYR A 183 -6.16 -4.18 -4.57
CA TYR A 183 -4.90 -3.93 -5.30
C TYR A 183 -3.73 -4.82 -4.85
N MET A 184 -3.83 -5.48 -3.69
CA MET A 184 -2.85 -6.46 -3.23
C MET A 184 -3.10 -7.85 -3.80
N GLU A 185 -4.33 -8.15 -4.22
CA GLU A 185 -4.69 -9.45 -4.80
C GLU A 185 -4.24 -9.61 -6.24
N CYS A 186 -4.23 -8.52 -7.02
CA CYS A 186 -3.83 -8.57 -8.42
C CYS A 186 -3.39 -7.19 -8.92
N PHE A 187 -2.30 -7.15 -9.64
CA PHE A 187 -1.84 -5.94 -10.32
C PHE A 187 -2.84 -5.37 -11.34
N SER A 188 -3.80 -6.16 -11.84
CA SER A 188 -4.87 -5.66 -12.72
C SER A 188 -5.68 -4.52 -12.11
N GLU A 189 -5.80 -4.48 -10.77
CA GLU A 189 -6.55 -3.46 -10.04
C GLU A 189 -5.90 -2.07 -10.07
N ILE A 190 -4.61 -2.00 -10.37
CA ILE A 190 -3.84 -0.76 -10.42
C ILE A 190 -3.19 -0.51 -11.79
N ARG A 191 -3.43 -1.40 -12.77
CA ARG A 191 -2.82 -1.31 -14.11
C ARG A 191 -3.09 0.05 -14.80
N ASP A 192 -4.28 0.59 -14.66
CA ASP A 192 -4.65 1.84 -15.32
C ASP A 192 -4.05 3.08 -14.64
N MET A 193 -3.40 2.88 -13.48
CA MET A 193 -2.73 3.95 -12.72
C MET A 193 -1.24 4.08 -13.04
N ILE A 194 -0.65 3.10 -13.75
CA ILE A 194 0.77 3.18 -14.15
C ILE A 194 0.97 4.20 -15.28
N PHE A 195 2.20 4.70 -15.39
CA PHE A 195 2.61 5.64 -16.44
C PHE A 195 1.71 6.88 -16.55
N ALA A 196 1.41 7.48 -15.39
CA ALA A 196 0.75 8.78 -15.33
C ALA A 196 1.75 9.88 -15.77
N PHE A 197 1.93 10.05 -17.09
CA PHE A 197 2.82 11.08 -17.63
C PHE A 197 2.18 12.45 -17.49
N ASN A 198 2.82 13.35 -16.75
CA ASN A 198 2.40 14.75 -16.66
C ASN A 198 3.02 15.54 -17.82
N VAL A 199 2.44 15.39 -18.99
CA VAL A 199 2.89 16.01 -20.27
C VAL A 199 2.00 17.18 -20.65
N ILE A 200 2.52 18.09 -21.46
CA ILE A 200 1.79 19.28 -21.93
C ILE A 200 0.70 18.87 -22.95
N ASP A 201 1.04 17.98 -23.88
CA ASP A 201 0.11 17.43 -24.86
C ASP A 201 -0.04 15.91 -24.71
N PRO A 202 -1.05 15.44 -23.97
CA PRO A 202 -1.28 14.01 -23.78
C PRO A 202 -1.42 13.20 -25.06
N THR A 203 -1.83 13.83 -26.17
CA THR A 203 -2.02 13.13 -27.47
C THR A 203 -0.70 12.59 -28.03
N ASN A 204 0.44 13.24 -27.74
CA ASN A 204 1.75 12.81 -28.18
C ASN A 204 2.15 11.43 -27.64
N VAL A 205 1.74 11.12 -26.41
CA VAL A 205 2.15 9.90 -25.66
C VAL A 205 1.01 8.92 -25.40
N GLN A 206 -0.20 9.22 -25.86
CA GLN A 206 -1.38 8.38 -25.61
C GLN A 206 -1.21 6.94 -26.12
N HIS A 207 -0.67 6.79 -27.32
CA HIS A 207 -0.44 5.46 -27.91
C HIS A 207 0.67 4.69 -27.17
N LEU A 208 1.70 5.39 -26.69
CA LEU A 208 2.72 4.79 -25.82
C LEU A 208 2.09 4.29 -24.52
N LYS A 209 1.25 5.10 -23.88
CA LYS A 209 0.56 4.73 -22.65
C LYS A 209 -0.31 3.48 -22.83
N VAL A 210 -1.09 3.44 -23.92
CA VAL A 210 -1.91 2.26 -24.26
C VAL A 210 -1.03 1.04 -24.47
N ALA A 211 0.05 1.15 -25.26
CA ALA A 211 0.95 0.03 -25.53
C ALA A 211 1.66 -0.48 -24.26
N LEU A 212 2.04 0.41 -23.33
CA LEU A 212 2.61 0.03 -22.03
C LEU A 212 1.57 -0.66 -21.12
N SER A 213 0.32 -0.17 -21.11
CA SER A 213 -0.78 -0.81 -20.38
C SER A 213 -1.11 -2.19 -20.93
N ASP A 214 -1.13 -2.37 -22.26
CA ASP A 214 -1.35 -3.67 -22.91
C ASP A 214 -0.20 -4.63 -22.61
N PHE A 215 1.04 -4.15 -22.62
CA PHE A 215 2.19 -4.95 -22.25
C PHE A 215 2.13 -5.36 -20.77
N ALA A 216 1.77 -4.43 -19.86
CA ALA A 216 1.53 -4.76 -18.46
C ALA A 216 0.44 -5.83 -18.30
N ALA A 217 -0.67 -5.72 -19.04
CA ALA A 217 -1.75 -6.72 -19.02
C ALA A 217 -1.24 -8.10 -19.45
N SER A 218 -0.38 -8.17 -20.49
CA SER A 218 0.20 -9.44 -20.95
C SER A 218 1.12 -10.06 -19.89
N LEU A 219 1.93 -9.25 -19.21
CA LEU A 219 2.80 -9.72 -18.12
C LEU A 219 1.99 -10.23 -16.92
N ILE A 220 0.93 -9.52 -16.53
CA ILE A 220 0.02 -9.96 -15.46
C ILE A 220 -0.62 -11.29 -15.83
N ALA A 221 -1.13 -11.42 -17.05
CA ALA A 221 -1.76 -12.66 -17.54
C ALA A 221 -0.78 -13.84 -17.67
N SER A 222 0.52 -13.59 -17.81
CA SER A 222 1.56 -14.61 -17.94
C SER A 222 1.99 -15.28 -16.64
N GLY A 223 1.32 -14.99 -15.52
CA GLY A 223 1.62 -15.61 -14.22
C GLY A 223 2.42 -14.74 -13.26
N MET A 224 2.35 -13.42 -13.42
CA MET A 224 2.95 -12.47 -12.48
C MET A 224 2.39 -12.70 -11.07
N PRO A 225 3.24 -12.90 -10.05
CA PRO A 225 2.78 -13.05 -8.67
C PRO A 225 2.07 -11.77 -8.21
N PRO A 226 1.03 -11.88 -7.40
CA PRO A 226 0.30 -10.72 -6.90
C PRO A 226 1.13 -9.91 -5.90
N PRO A 227 0.80 -8.64 -5.68
CA PRO A 227 1.49 -7.78 -4.72
C PRO A 227 1.65 -8.39 -3.34
N TYR A 228 0.64 -9.08 -2.80
CA TYR A 228 0.72 -9.67 -1.46
C TYR A 228 1.75 -10.82 -1.36
N GLU A 229 1.96 -11.60 -2.40
CA GLU A 229 3.00 -12.64 -2.45
C GLU A 229 4.38 -12.01 -2.50
N ILE A 230 4.56 -10.98 -3.33
CA ILE A 230 5.79 -10.20 -3.41
C ILE A 230 6.09 -9.52 -2.07
N LYS A 231 5.07 -8.92 -1.42
CA LYS A 231 5.19 -8.39 -0.06
C LYS A 231 5.68 -9.46 0.92
N THR A 232 5.08 -10.64 0.90
CA THR A 232 5.45 -11.75 1.79
C THR A 232 6.89 -12.22 1.55
N GLN A 233 7.33 -12.23 0.28
CA GLN A 233 8.66 -12.70 -0.10
C GLN A 233 9.77 -11.70 0.22
N TYR A 234 9.55 -10.41 -0.02
CA TYR A 234 10.60 -9.38 0.06
C TYR A 234 10.46 -8.44 1.25
N ASP A 235 9.24 -8.26 1.78
CA ASP A 235 8.93 -7.47 2.98
C ASP A 235 9.68 -6.13 3.01
N SER A 236 10.30 -5.82 4.14
CA SER A 236 11.06 -4.59 4.38
C SER A 236 12.20 -4.32 3.40
N GLN A 237 12.60 -5.33 2.61
CA GLN A 237 13.61 -5.18 1.56
C GLN A 237 13.15 -4.30 0.39
N LEU A 238 11.84 -4.00 0.28
CA LEU A 238 11.27 -3.07 -0.71
C LEU A 238 11.34 -1.61 -0.25
N LEU A 239 11.70 -1.35 1.00
CA LEU A 239 11.67 -0.02 1.60
C LEU A 239 13.08 0.52 1.83
N ILE A 240 13.27 1.84 1.61
CA ILE A 240 14.49 2.53 2.03
C ILE A 240 14.59 2.53 3.56
N ASN A 241 13.45 2.73 4.24
CA ASN A 241 13.37 2.70 5.69
C ASN A 241 12.56 1.50 6.15
N ASN A 242 13.24 0.47 6.62
CA ASN A 242 12.60 -0.75 7.13
C ASN A 242 11.87 -0.58 8.49
N LYS A 243 11.81 0.65 9.01
CA LYS A 243 11.13 0.98 10.28
C LYS A 243 9.63 1.28 10.12
N THR A 244 9.10 1.29 8.91
CA THR A 244 7.71 1.64 8.64
C THR A 244 7.00 0.54 7.83
N PRO A 245 6.72 -0.63 8.44
CA PRO A 245 6.04 -1.74 7.74
C PRO A 245 4.71 -1.36 7.08
N SER A 246 4.03 -0.34 7.61
CA SER A 246 2.80 0.20 7.01
C SER A 246 2.98 0.76 5.59
N GLU A 247 4.19 1.11 5.19
CA GLU A 247 4.47 1.54 3.81
C GLU A 247 4.28 0.42 2.79
N LEU A 248 4.42 -0.85 3.20
CA LEU A 248 4.18 -2.02 2.35
C LEU A 248 2.71 -2.19 1.94
N GLU A 249 1.79 -1.50 2.62
CA GLU A 249 0.37 -1.49 2.28
C GLU A 249 -0.05 -0.24 1.49
N LEU A 250 0.91 0.60 1.07
CA LEU A 250 0.61 1.76 0.24
C LEU A 250 0.40 1.34 -1.22
N ARG A 251 -0.74 1.71 -1.78
CA ARG A 251 -1.05 1.47 -3.19
C ARG A 251 -0.01 2.07 -4.13
N GLU A 252 0.53 3.20 -3.75
CA GLU A 252 1.55 3.94 -4.50
C GLU A 252 2.86 3.14 -4.66
N LEU A 253 3.26 2.38 -3.64
CA LEU A 253 4.37 1.42 -3.76
C LEU A 253 4.09 0.41 -4.87
N TRP A 254 2.90 -0.19 -4.89
CA TRP A 254 2.56 -1.25 -5.84
C TRP A 254 2.35 -0.74 -7.26
N ILE A 255 1.86 0.50 -7.43
CA ILE A 255 1.86 1.18 -8.73
C ILE A 255 3.30 1.35 -9.22
N ALA A 256 4.20 1.88 -8.38
CA ALA A 256 5.61 2.05 -8.73
C ALA A 256 6.29 0.71 -9.00
N TYR A 257 5.96 -0.34 -8.25
CA TYR A 257 6.52 -1.67 -8.45
C TYR A 257 6.05 -2.31 -9.76
N LEU A 258 4.78 -2.16 -10.13
CA LEU A 258 4.29 -2.62 -11.44
C LEU A 258 4.99 -1.87 -12.59
N GLU A 259 5.13 -0.56 -12.51
CA GLU A 259 5.90 0.20 -13.50
C GLU A 259 7.34 -0.29 -13.62
N PHE A 260 7.99 -0.52 -12.47
CA PHE A 260 9.34 -1.05 -12.43
C PHE A 260 9.46 -2.42 -13.12
N ILE A 261 8.51 -3.35 -12.89
CA ILE A 261 8.47 -4.63 -13.57
C ILE A 261 8.30 -4.43 -15.08
N VAL A 262 7.35 -3.58 -15.50
CA VAL A 262 7.08 -3.32 -16.92
C VAL A 262 8.29 -2.72 -17.63
N ILE A 263 8.93 -1.71 -17.03
CA ILE A 263 10.17 -1.10 -17.54
C ILE A 263 11.26 -2.17 -17.66
N SER A 264 11.46 -2.97 -16.63
CA SER A 264 12.50 -3.99 -16.60
C SER A 264 12.27 -5.09 -17.63
N ALA A 265 11.03 -5.58 -17.75
CA ALA A 265 10.65 -6.57 -18.76
C ALA A 265 10.83 -6.06 -20.18
N LEU A 266 10.49 -4.78 -20.42
CA LEU A 266 10.71 -4.13 -21.71
C LEU A 266 12.19 -4.05 -22.06
N MET A 267 13.07 -3.66 -21.11
CA MET A 267 14.51 -3.61 -21.30
C MET A 267 15.10 -4.99 -21.56
N ASP A 268 14.65 -6.00 -20.81
CA ASP A 268 15.15 -7.39 -20.94
C ASP A 268 14.52 -8.14 -22.10
N ASN A 269 13.55 -7.53 -22.81
CA ASN A 269 12.74 -8.17 -23.85
C ASN A 269 12.02 -9.45 -23.33
N ALA A 270 11.60 -9.41 -22.08
CA ALA A 270 10.88 -10.51 -21.43
C ALA A 270 9.39 -10.43 -21.72
N GLY A 271 8.78 -11.54 -22.13
CA GLY A 271 7.35 -11.65 -22.35
C GLY A 271 6.59 -12.22 -21.15
N ILE A 272 7.30 -12.66 -20.11
CA ILE A 272 6.77 -13.30 -18.90
C ILE A 272 7.40 -12.63 -17.68
N ALA A 273 6.61 -12.43 -16.65
CA ALA A 273 7.06 -11.86 -15.37
C ALA A 273 6.62 -12.75 -14.18
N ASP A 274 6.96 -14.02 -14.23
CA ASP A 274 6.69 -14.99 -13.17
C ASP A 274 7.65 -14.84 -11.97
N ASN A 275 7.52 -15.71 -10.99
CA ASN A 275 8.37 -15.72 -9.79
C ASN A 275 9.86 -15.88 -10.11
N GLU A 276 10.21 -16.65 -11.13
CA GLU A 276 11.61 -16.86 -11.54
C GLU A 276 12.20 -15.57 -12.13
N TYR A 277 11.46 -14.93 -13.03
CA TYR A 277 11.86 -13.64 -13.59
C TYR A 277 12.02 -12.58 -12.50
N ILE A 278 11.04 -12.43 -11.59
CA ILE A 278 11.11 -11.43 -10.51
C ILE A 278 12.27 -11.71 -9.58
N SER A 279 12.53 -12.97 -9.22
CA SER A 279 13.67 -13.33 -8.37
C SER A 279 15.02 -13.00 -9.02
N GLY A 280 15.14 -13.18 -10.33
CA GLY A 280 16.31 -12.76 -11.12
C GLY A 280 16.41 -11.23 -11.24
N LEU A 281 15.27 -10.57 -11.45
CA LEU A 281 15.19 -9.11 -11.55
C LEU A 281 15.65 -8.44 -10.27
N GLU A 282 15.20 -8.91 -9.10
CA GLU A 282 15.55 -8.34 -7.79
C GLU A 282 17.05 -8.41 -7.46
N LYS A 283 17.80 -9.30 -8.09
CA LYS A 283 19.27 -9.35 -8.02
C LYS A 283 19.95 -8.40 -9.00
N LYS A 284 19.38 -8.22 -10.18
CA LYS A 284 19.91 -7.38 -11.25
C LYS A 284 19.51 -5.91 -11.12
N ARG A 285 18.23 -5.69 -10.84
CA ARG A 285 17.61 -4.38 -10.62
C ARG A 285 16.63 -4.49 -9.48
N ARG A 286 16.58 -3.49 -8.61
CA ARG A 286 15.69 -3.50 -7.45
C ARG A 286 15.02 -2.15 -7.27
N LEU A 287 13.72 -2.18 -7.02
CA LEU A 287 13.00 -0.98 -6.59
C LEU A 287 13.08 -0.84 -5.07
N LEU A 288 13.39 0.38 -4.63
CA LEU A 288 13.28 0.78 -3.22
C LEU A 288 12.32 1.95 -3.09
N TYR A 289 11.31 1.78 -2.24
CA TYR A 289 10.27 2.79 -2.05
C TYR A 289 10.45 3.55 -0.73
N THR A 290 10.03 4.81 -0.73
CA THR A 290 9.82 5.62 0.47
C THR A 290 8.58 6.49 0.30
N SER A 291 7.71 6.53 1.32
CA SER A 291 6.58 7.46 1.38
C SER A 291 6.97 8.83 1.90
N ASP A 292 8.19 8.95 2.40
CA ASP A 292 8.70 10.20 2.96
C ASP A 292 8.85 11.24 1.83
N GLY A 293 8.04 12.29 1.85
CA GLY A 293 8.12 13.41 0.90
C GLY A 293 9.40 14.23 1.05
N SER A 294 10.27 13.91 2.01
CA SER A 294 11.55 14.53 2.23
C SER A 294 12.69 13.72 1.64
N ASN A 295 13.61 14.39 1.10
CA ASN A 295 14.97 14.08 0.70
C ASN A 295 15.47 12.62 0.87
N TRP A 296 15.01 11.71 0.02
CA TRP A 296 15.54 10.34 -0.05
C TRP A 296 17.06 10.32 -0.39
N ILE A 297 17.59 11.37 -1.02
CA ILE A 297 19.02 11.55 -1.30
C ILE A 297 19.84 11.60 0.00
N GLY A 298 19.27 12.12 1.08
CA GLY A 298 19.92 12.09 2.40
C GLY A 298 20.09 10.68 3.00
N ARG A 299 19.53 9.64 2.35
CA ARG A 299 19.62 8.23 2.76
C ARG A 299 20.46 7.37 1.81
N LEU A 300 21.31 7.97 1.01
CA LEU A 300 22.15 7.24 0.06
C LEU A 300 23.02 6.18 0.72
N ASP A 301 23.50 6.40 1.94
CA ASP A 301 24.28 5.41 2.69
C ASP A 301 23.46 4.15 3.00
N GLU A 302 22.20 4.30 3.36
CA GLU A 302 21.28 3.19 3.60
C GLU A 302 20.96 2.43 2.31
N ILE A 303 20.65 3.16 1.24
CA ILE A 303 20.38 2.62 -0.10
C ILE A 303 21.58 1.79 -0.58
N LEU A 304 22.80 2.29 -0.43
CA LEU A 304 24.01 1.59 -0.85
C LEU A 304 24.29 0.35 -0.01
N ARG A 305 24.01 0.37 1.30
CA ARG A 305 24.09 -0.84 2.15
C ARG A 305 23.11 -1.91 1.71
N ILE A 306 21.88 -1.51 1.33
CA ILE A 306 20.88 -2.43 0.79
C ILE A 306 21.38 -3.02 -0.54
N ALA A 307 21.88 -2.18 -1.45
CA ALA A 307 22.44 -2.61 -2.73
C ALA A 307 23.52 -3.65 -2.56
N ARG A 308 24.51 -3.39 -1.70
CA ARG A 308 25.62 -4.31 -1.45
C ARG A 308 25.15 -5.69 -0.96
N ARG A 309 24.08 -5.73 -0.19
CA ARG A 309 23.59 -6.97 0.39
C ARG A 309 22.73 -7.77 -0.57
N LEU A 310 21.99 -7.12 -1.46
CA LEU A 310 20.89 -7.73 -2.21
C LEU A 310 21.10 -7.75 -3.72
N LEU A 311 21.97 -6.89 -4.28
CA LEU A 311 22.22 -6.81 -5.70
C LEU A 311 23.50 -7.53 -6.11
N ASP A 312 23.48 -8.07 -7.32
CA ASP A 312 24.67 -8.54 -8.00
C ASP A 312 25.58 -7.34 -8.40
N LYS A 313 26.84 -7.64 -8.71
CA LYS A 313 27.77 -6.63 -9.23
C LYS A 313 27.20 -5.96 -10.49
N ASN A 314 27.33 -4.65 -10.57
CA ASN A 314 26.74 -3.79 -11.61
C ASN A 314 25.21 -3.70 -11.57
N GLY A 315 24.60 -4.08 -10.46
CA GLY A 315 23.16 -3.96 -10.28
C GLY A 315 22.67 -2.52 -10.23
N THR A 316 21.39 -2.33 -10.49
CA THR A 316 20.76 -1.00 -10.52
C THR A 316 19.72 -0.88 -9.43
N ILE A 317 19.74 0.23 -8.67
CA ILE A 317 18.64 0.61 -7.78
C ILE A 317 17.78 1.64 -8.48
N VAL A 318 16.48 1.38 -8.44
CA VAL A 318 15.45 2.33 -8.86
C VAL A 318 14.72 2.80 -7.61
N VAL A 319 14.88 4.06 -7.25
CA VAL A 319 14.17 4.66 -6.13
C VAL A 319 12.79 5.11 -6.61
N ALA A 320 11.77 4.87 -5.80
CA ALA A 320 10.43 5.42 -5.99
C ALA A 320 9.99 6.19 -4.74
N SER A 321 9.40 7.34 -4.95
CA SER A 321 8.88 8.22 -3.89
C SER A 321 7.68 9.02 -4.44
N PRO A 322 6.89 9.68 -3.58
CA PRO A 322 5.89 10.63 -4.03
C PRO A 322 6.48 11.72 -4.93
N ASP A 323 5.72 12.18 -5.92
CA ASP A 323 6.16 13.17 -6.94
C ASP A 323 6.79 14.43 -6.33
N ALA A 324 6.29 14.86 -5.17
CA ALA A 324 6.82 16.03 -4.46
C ALA A 324 8.28 15.86 -3.99
N ALA A 325 8.74 14.61 -3.84
CA ALA A 325 10.10 14.27 -3.43
C ALA A 325 10.98 13.83 -4.61
N ALA A 326 10.41 13.71 -5.80
CA ALA A 326 11.10 13.29 -7.01
C ALA A 326 12.01 14.41 -7.50
N LYS A 327 13.26 14.41 -7.04
CA LYS A 327 14.31 15.28 -7.58
C LYS A 327 15.17 14.48 -8.56
N PRO A 328 15.26 14.91 -9.81
CA PRO A 328 16.24 14.33 -10.73
C PRO A 328 17.66 14.58 -10.16
N PHE A 329 18.54 13.63 -10.41
CA PHE A 329 19.95 13.85 -10.07
C PHE A 329 20.48 15.05 -10.85
N PRO A 330 21.38 15.87 -10.23
CA PRO A 330 22.11 16.86 -10.98
C PRO A 330 22.88 16.20 -12.14
N PRO A 331 23.06 16.88 -13.29
CA PRO A 331 23.78 16.33 -14.43
C PRO A 331 25.21 15.91 -14.13
N ASP A 332 25.81 16.49 -13.09
CA ASP A 332 27.16 16.23 -12.59
C ASP A 332 27.19 15.25 -11.40
N PHE A 333 26.09 14.57 -11.13
CA PHE A 333 26.03 13.59 -10.05
C PHE A 333 26.89 12.38 -10.37
N VAL A 334 27.91 12.18 -9.53
CA VAL A 334 28.80 11.02 -9.62
C VAL A 334 28.72 10.24 -8.31
N LEU A 335 28.20 9.03 -8.37
CA LEU A 335 27.97 8.17 -7.22
C LEU A 335 29.27 7.91 -6.43
N SER A 336 30.39 7.76 -7.10
CA SER A 336 31.69 7.56 -6.45
C SER A 336 32.11 8.72 -5.53
N ASN A 337 31.72 9.96 -5.85
CA ASN A 337 31.98 11.12 -4.98
C ASN A 337 31.21 11.05 -3.67
N VAL A 338 30.00 10.50 -3.70
CA VAL A 338 29.15 10.32 -2.51
C VAL A 338 29.71 9.18 -1.65
N ILE A 339 30.14 8.10 -2.27
CA ILE A 339 30.73 6.93 -1.58
C ILE A 339 32.00 7.34 -0.84
N ASN A 340 32.86 8.13 -1.43
CA ASN A 340 34.08 8.64 -0.80
C ASN A 340 33.77 9.46 0.47
N ASN A 341 32.67 10.22 0.47
CA ASN A 341 32.26 11.00 1.64
C ASN A 341 31.64 10.13 2.74
N ILE A 342 30.94 9.05 2.40
CA ILE A 342 30.36 8.09 3.35
C ILE A 342 31.45 7.25 4.04
N ALA A 343 32.55 7.00 3.34
CA ALA A 343 33.69 6.24 3.84
C ALA A 343 34.60 7.04 4.80
N THR A 344 34.38 8.35 4.95
CA THR A 344 35.16 9.20 5.85
C THR A 344 34.47 9.35 7.20
N VAL A 345 35.10 8.87 8.28
CA VAL A 345 34.64 9.12 9.66
C VAL A 345 35.22 10.46 10.12
N PRO A 346 34.37 11.43 10.51
CA PRO A 346 34.87 12.71 11.03
C PRO A 346 35.81 12.50 12.20
N GLY A 347 37.04 13.01 12.09
CA GLY A 347 38.04 12.99 13.17
C GLY A 347 38.96 11.77 13.25
N GLN A 348 38.81 10.76 12.42
CA GLN A 348 39.67 9.55 12.42
C GLN A 348 40.49 9.35 11.12
N GLY A 349 40.40 10.28 10.17
CA GLY A 349 41.02 10.11 8.84
C GLY A 349 40.23 9.12 7.96
N PRO A 350 40.70 8.92 6.71
CA PRO A 350 40.02 7.95 5.83
C PRO A 350 40.16 6.55 6.45
N PHE A 351 39.05 5.89 6.73
CA PHE A 351 39.07 4.44 6.88
C PHE A 351 39.67 3.89 5.59
N SER A 352 40.67 3.02 5.68
CA SER A 352 41.06 2.18 4.54
C SER A 352 39.92 1.19 4.30
N ILE A 353 38.86 1.65 3.62
CA ILE A 353 37.95 0.73 2.95
C ILE A 353 38.83 0.05 1.93
N ASP A 354 38.92 -1.27 2.06
CA ASP A 354 39.66 -2.09 1.13
C ASP A 354 39.31 -1.65 -0.31
N GLU A 355 40.30 -1.48 -1.19
CA GLU A 355 40.06 -1.05 -2.59
C GLU A 355 38.99 -1.92 -3.28
N VAL A 356 38.84 -3.18 -2.85
CA VAL A 356 37.79 -4.11 -3.27
C VAL A 356 36.41 -3.61 -2.91
N GLU A 357 36.20 -3.01 -1.72
CA GLU A 357 34.90 -2.47 -1.32
C GLU A 357 34.52 -1.21 -2.11
N ASN A 358 35.45 -0.32 -2.36
CA ASN A 358 35.25 0.86 -3.21
C ASN A 358 34.87 0.46 -4.65
N SER A 359 35.48 -0.59 -5.20
CA SER A 359 35.13 -1.10 -6.53
C SER A 359 33.74 -1.69 -6.63
N ILE A 360 33.23 -2.30 -5.54
CA ILE A 360 31.88 -2.85 -5.48
C ILE A 360 30.86 -1.73 -5.46
N PHE A 361 31.03 -0.72 -4.62
CA PHE A 361 30.11 0.41 -4.54
C PHE A 361 30.08 1.25 -5.83
N SER A 362 31.22 1.47 -6.46
CA SER A 362 31.30 2.23 -7.72
C SER A 362 30.68 1.50 -8.91
N SER A 363 30.40 0.21 -8.79
CA SER A 363 29.76 -0.57 -9.85
C SER A 363 28.23 -0.45 -9.87
N PHE A 364 27.60 -0.04 -8.76
CA PHE A 364 26.15 0.10 -8.72
C PHE A 364 25.67 1.34 -9.46
N LYS A 365 24.51 1.21 -10.08
CA LYS A 365 23.78 2.31 -10.71
C LYS A 365 22.59 2.70 -9.84
N LEU A 366 22.27 3.99 -9.86
CA LEU A 366 21.19 4.55 -9.07
C LEU A 366 20.37 5.49 -9.95
N THR A 367 19.07 5.29 -9.97
CA THR A 367 18.13 6.16 -10.69
C THR A 367 16.84 6.31 -9.87
N HIS A 368 16.00 7.26 -10.26
CA HIS A 368 14.69 7.49 -9.68
C HIS A 368 13.61 7.22 -10.72
N LEU A 369 12.51 6.54 -10.34
CA LEU A 369 11.44 6.15 -11.27
C LEU A 369 10.83 7.36 -11.99
N GLU A 370 10.55 8.45 -11.27
CA GLU A 370 10.06 9.69 -11.87
C GLU A 370 11.12 10.35 -12.78
N GLY A 371 12.40 10.24 -12.43
CA GLY A 371 13.51 10.66 -13.29
C GLY A 371 13.51 9.94 -14.64
N LEU A 372 13.23 8.62 -14.62
CA LEU A 372 13.07 7.84 -15.85
C LEU A 372 11.86 8.29 -16.67
N ARG A 373 10.70 8.51 -16.04
CA ARG A 373 9.51 9.03 -16.71
C ARG A 373 9.80 10.39 -17.40
N ARG A 374 10.45 11.30 -16.68
CA ARG A 374 10.81 12.62 -17.22
C ARG A 374 11.76 12.52 -18.39
N SER A 375 12.92 11.91 -18.19
CA SER A 375 13.95 11.85 -19.21
C SER A 375 13.53 11.05 -20.44
N CYS A 376 12.79 9.94 -20.25
CA CYS A 376 12.40 9.09 -21.38
C CYS A 376 11.17 9.59 -22.11
N VAL A 377 10.24 10.32 -21.43
CA VAL A 377 8.93 10.66 -22.02
C VAL A 377 8.60 12.14 -21.88
N ILE A 378 8.55 12.68 -20.64
CA ILE A 378 7.96 14.00 -20.39
C ILE A 378 8.77 15.11 -21.06
N ASP A 379 10.08 15.12 -20.89
CA ASP A 379 10.98 16.16 -21.45
C ASP A 379 11.15 16.03 -22.97
N SER A 380 10.72 14.91 -23.57
CA SER A 380 10.86 14.61 -25.00
C SER A 380 9.53 14.13 -25.65
N GLU A 381 8.39 14.53 -25.11
CA GLU A 381 7.08 14.09 -25.58
C GLU A 381 6.84 14.32 -27.08
N HIS A 382 7.39 15.41 -27.62
CA HIS A 382 7.27 15.79 -29.04
C HIS A 382 7.90 14.78 -30.00
N GLU A 383 8.90 14.02 -29.55
CA GLU A 383 9.59 13.01 -30.35
C GLU A 383 8.66 11.80 -30.63
N TYR A 384 7.71 11.53 -29.75
CA TYR A 384 6.74 10.43 -29.89
C TYR A 384 5.66 10.72 -30.95
N ARG A 385 5.42 11.99 -31.27
CA ARG A 385 4.35 12.43 -32.18
C ARG A 385 4.48 11.88 -33.61
N GLY A 386 5.69 11.73 -34.11
CA GLY A 386 5.97 11.28 -35.47
C GLY A 386 6.09 9.77 -35.65
N LEU A 387 6.04 9.01 -34.54
CA LEU A 387 6.27 7.57 -34.56
C LEU A 387 4.97 6.80 -34.83
N ARG A 388 5.10 5.62 -35.43
CA ARG A 388 3.98 4.72 -35.58
C ARG A 388 3.47 4.28 -34.21
N PRO A 389 2.14 4.32 -34.00
CA PRO A 389 1.53 3.89 -32.76
C PRO A 389 1.98 2.50 -32.30
N GLY A 390 2.24 2.34 -31.03
CA GLY A 390 2.59 1.08 -30.40
C GLY A 390 4.07 0.71 -30.57
N LYS A 391 4.43 -0.06 -31.60
CA LYS A 391 5.76 -0.70 -31.69
C LYS A 391 6.94 0.28 -31.73
N GLU A 392 6.87 1.33 -32.56
CA GLU A 392 7.99 2.29 -32.66
C GLU A 392 8.11 3.14 -31.40
N GLN A 393 6.99 3.51 -30.78
CA GLN A 393 6.99 4.26 -29.53
C GLN A 393 7.54 3.44 -28.36
N LEU A 394 7.17 2.16 -28.27
CA LEU A 394 7.74 1.26 -27.27
C LEU A 394 9.24 1.05 -27.48
N GLN A 395 9.67 0.91 -28.74
CA GLN A 395 11.10 0.76 -29.03
C GLN A 395 11.88 2.01 -28.63
N MET A 396 11.38 3.20 -28.99
CA MET A 396 12.02 4.46 -28.59
C MET A 396 12.11 4.59 -27.05
N PHE A 397 11.03 4.26 -26.35
CA PHE A 397 11.02 4.28 -24.89
C PHE A 397 12.06 3.33 -24.30
N ARG A 398 12.15 2.11 -24.83
CA ARG A 398 13.15 1.12 -24.46
C ARG A 398 14.57 1.61 -24.71
N ASP A 399 14.84 2.23 -25.86
CA ASP A 399 16.16 2.74 -26.21
C ASP A 399 16.61 3.85 -25.25
N LYS A 400 15.71 4.81 -24.93
CA LYS A 400 15.96 5.84 -23.93
C LYS A 400 16.19 5.26 -22.51
N LEU A 401 15.45 4.23 -22.11
CA LEU A 401 15.70 3.53 -20.84
C LEU A 401 17.08 2.89 -20.80
N ASN A 402 17.48 2.23 -21.89
CA ASN A 402 18.80 1.61 -21.97
C ASN A 402 19.94 2.63 -21.91
N GLU A 403 19.78 3.80 -22.50
CA GLU A 403 20.77 4.89 -22.42
C GLU A 403 20.99 5.37 -20.96
N ILE A 404 19.94 5.38 -20.14
CA ILE A 404 20.01 5.86 -18.75
C ILE A 404 20.48 4.77 -17.80
N ILE A 405 19.99 3.55 -17.98
CA ILE A 405 20.19 2.43 -17.04
C ILE A 405 21.40 1.56 -17.41
N THR A 406 21.85 1.58 -18.66
CA THR A 406 23.01 0.79 -19.09
C THR A 406 24.28 1.60 -18.97
#